data_94a85070388014dbf921e3cf29bfbf5e
#
_entry.id   94a85070388014dbf921e3cf29bfbf5e
#
_cell.length_a   1.000
_cell.length_b   1.000
_cell.length_c   1.000
_cell.angle_alpha   90.00
_cell.angle_beta   90.00
_cell.angle_gamma   90.00
#
_symmetry.space_group_name_H-M   'P 1'
#
loop_
_entity.id
_entity.type
_entity.pdbx_description
1 polymer ?
#
loop_
_entity_poly.entity_id
_entity_poly.type
_entity_poly.pdbx_seq_one_letter_code
_entity_poly.pdbx_strand_id
1 'polypeptide(L)'
;VVAMRVADEEIIKIDGINLKALYTPGHTSESFSFLMEDRIFTGDTLLIRGTGRTDFQNGDPRDSYNSIFNKLLKLPEDTLVYPAHDYKGEMVSTIGEEKYFNPRLQVRSAEEYIDIMNNLNLPDPKMMDVAVPSNLNLGIDFNRQKVNNGIDPEEFNKIKKDPDSLLIDLRED
;
A
#
# COMPACT_ATOMS: atom_id res chain seq x y z
N VAL A 1 0.82 22.17 -2.84
CA VAL A 1 0.46 20.78 -3.12
C VAL A 1 -1.03 20.74 -3.40
N VAL A 2 -1.42 20.29 -4.59
CA VAL A 2 -2.84 20.08 -4.91
C VAL A 2 -3.17 18.66 -4.47
N ALA A 3 -3.99 18.51 -3.43
CA ALA A 3 -4.53 17.24 -3.01
C ALA A 3 -5.91 17.05 -3.66
N MET A 4 -6.12 15.92 -4.30
CA MET A 4 -7.42 15.51 -4.81
C MET A 4 -8.02 14.49 -3.84
N ARG A 5 -9.29 14.69 -3.47
CA ARG A 5 -10.04 13.67 -2.75
C ARG A 5 -10.61 12.70 -3.76
N VAL A 6 -10.48 11.42 -3.48
CA VAL A 6 -10.96 10.35 -4.35
C VAL A 6 -12.12 9.65 -3.67
N ALA A 7 -13.23 9.49 -4.40
CA ALA A 7 -14.41 8.74 -3.94
C ALA A 7 -14.37 7.28 -4.45
N ASP A 8 -15.15 6.41 -3.80
CA ASP A 8 -15.35 5.04 -4.30
C ASP A 8 -15.97 5.08 -5.70
N GLU A 9 -15.49 4.22 -6.58
CA GLU A 9 -15.90 4.11 -7.99
C GLU A 9 -15.52 5.32 -8.88
N GLU A 10 -14.82 6.31 -8.37
CA GLU A 10 -14.38 7.48 -9.16
C GLU A 10 -13.33 7.08 -10.20
N ILE A 11 -13.43 7.68 -11.40
CA ILE A 11 -12.46 7.49 -12.47
C ILE A 11 -11.48 8.66 -12.50
N ILE A 12 -10.24 8.35 -12.18
CA ILE A 12 -9.10 9.28 -12.27
C ILE A 12 -8.52 9.18 -13.67
N LYS A 13 -8.44 10.30 -14.38
CA LYS A 13 -7.87 10.36 -15.74
C LYS A 13 -6.48 10.99 -15.70
N ILE A 14 -5.49 10.26 -16.19
CA ILE A 14 -4.08 10.70 -16.26
C ILE A 14 -3.56 10.39 -17.67
N ASP A 15 -3.36 11.39 -18.50
CA ASP A 15 -2.74 11.27 -19.84
C ASP A 15 -3.23 10.07 -20.68
N GLY A 16 -4.55 9.91 -20.76
CA GLY A 16 -5.18 8.81 -21.52
C GLY A 16 -5.34 7.50 -20.75
N ILE A 17 -4.82 7.40 -19.54
CA ILE A 17 -5.06 6.27 -18.64
C ILE A 17 -6.28 6.56 -17.77
N ASN A 18 -7.17 5.58 -17.64
CA ASN A 18 -8.30 5.61 -16.72
C ASN A 18 -8.02 4.66 -15.55
N LEU A 19 -8.00 5.21 -14.35
CA LEU A 19 -7.89 4.45 -13.10
C LEU A 19 -9.23 4.55 -12.36
N LYS A 20 -9.94 3.45 -12.22
CA LYS A 20 -11.13 3.40 -11.38
C LYS A 20 -10.71 3.13 -9.94
N ALA A 21 -10.99 4.06 -9.05
CA ALA A 21 -10.70 3.93 -7.64
C ALA A 21 -11.77 3.05 -6.97
N LEU A 22 -11.38 1.99 -6.30
CA LEU A 22 -12.24 1.12 -5.51
C LEU A 22 -11.86 1.28 -4.05
N TYR A 23 -12.78 1.76 -3.22
CA TYR A 23 -12.56 1.81 -1.77
C TYR A 23 -12.55 0.39 -1.22
N THR A 24 -11.38 -0.02 -0.71
CA THR A 24 -11.13 -1.40 -0.25
C THR A 24 -10.51 -1.39 1.16
N PRO A 25 -11.27 -0.90 2.18
CA PRO A 25 -10.79 -0.88 3.55
C PRO A 25 -10.57 -2.28 4.10
N GLY A 26 -9.79 -2.36 5.19
CA GLY A 26 -9.54 -3.59 5.93
C GLY A 26 -8.09 -3.73 6.39
N HIS A 27 -7.10 -3.56 5.51
CA HIS A 27 -5.71 -3.41 5.94
C HIS A 27 -5.53 -2.09 6.69
N THR A 28 -6.03 -1.01 6.12
CA THR A 28 -6.26 0.28 6.77
C THR A 28 -7.66 0.79 6.44
N SER A 29 -8.18 1.74 7.23
CA SER A 29 -9.50 2.32 7.00
C SER A 29 -9.60 3.16 5.73
N GLU A 30 -8.47 3.66 5.22
CA GLU A 30 -8.38 4.52 4.03
C GLU A 30 -7.90 3.79 2.77
N SER A 31 -7.77 2.48 2.80
CA SER A 31 -7.23 1.70 1.68
C SER A 31 -8.08 1.81 0.42
N PHE A 32 -7.42 1.99 -0.71
CA PHE A 32 -8.00 1.94 -2.05
C PHE A 32 -7.24 0.97 -2.95
N SER A 33 -7.96 0.35 -3.87
CA SER A 33 -7.40 -0.37 -5.03
C SER A 33 -7.71 0.41 -6.30
N PHE A 34 -6.84 0.30 -7.31
CA PHE A 34 -6.99 1.04 -8.56
C PHE A 34 -7.09 0.08 -9.75
N LEU A 35 -8.26 0.07 -10.38
CA LEU A 35 -8.57 -0.81 -11.50
C LEU A 35 -8.32 -0.10 -12.83
N MET A 36 -7.59 -0.76 -13.72
CA MET A 36 -7.49 -0.47 -15.14
C MET A 36 -8.32 -1.49 -15.95
N GLU A 37 -8.21 -1.43 -17.28
CA GLU A 37 -8.98 -2.29 -18.17
C GLU A 37 -8.71 -3.79 -17.92
N ASP A 38 -7.44 -4.18 -17.73
CA ASP A 38 -6.98 -5.57 -17.63
C ASP A 38 -6.32 -5.92 -16.29
N ARG A 39 -6.13 -4.96 -15.40
CA ARG A 39 -5.36 -5.12 -14.18
C ARG A 39 -5.85 -4.28 -13.02
N ILE A 40 -5.50 -4.71 -11.82
CA ILE A 40 -5.80 -4.00 -10.59
C ILE A 40 -4.56 -3.89 -9.71
N PHE A 41 -4.33 -2.71 -9.16
CA PHE A 41 -3.33 -2.44 -8.14
C PHE A 41 -4.01 -2.49 -6.79
N THR A 42 -3.74 -3.53 -6.02
CA THR A 42 -4.51 -3.85 -4.81
C THR A 42 -3.91 -3.30 -3.52
N GLY A 43 -2.76 -2.62 -3.60
CA GLY A 43 -2.05 -2.21 -2.40
C GLY A 43 -1.79 -3.40 -1.48
N ASP A 44 -2.05 -3.24 -0.19
CA ASP A 44 -1.98 -4.32 0.78
C ASP A 44 -3.36 -4.96 1.10
N THR A 45 -4.39 -4.67 0.31
CA THR A 45 -5.69 -5.33 0.49
C THR A 45 -5.62 -6.80 0.09
N LEU A 46 -5.15 -7.09 -1.13
CA LEU A 46 -4.97 -8.45 -1.65
C LEU A 46 -3.52 -8.63 -2.11
N LEU A 47 -2.84 -9.59 -1.53
CA LEU A 47 -1.47 -9.99 -1.87
C LEU A 47 -1.48 -11.32 -2.63
N ILE A 48 -0.37 -11.66 -3.29
CA ILE A 48 -0.23 -12.96 -3.93
C ILE A 48 -0.16 -14.06 -2.86
N ARG A 49 -1.14 -14.97 -2.87
CA ARG A 49 -1.30 -16.04 -1.88
C ARG A 49 -1.38 -15.53 -0.43
N GLY A 50 -1.94 -14.32 -0.27
CA GLY A 50 -2.12 -13.69 1.03
C GLY A 50 -3.04 -12.48 0.99
N THR A 51 -3.18 -11.82 2.12
CA THR A 51 -3.88 -10.53 2.26
C THR A 51 -3.09 -9.64 3.21
N GLY A 52 -3.30 -8.36 3.21
CA GLY A 52 -2.77 -7.48 4.24
C GLY A 52 -3.27 -7.90 5.62
N ARG A 53 -2.47 -7.66 6.64
CA ARG A 53 -2.89 -7.81 8.04
C ARG A 53 -3.92 -6.73 8.39
N THR A 54 -4.74 -6.98 9.40
CA THR A 54 -5.84 -6.08 9.79
C THR A 54 -5.77 -5.62 11.23
N ASP A 55 -4.67 -5.90 11.90
CA ASP A 55 -4.45 -5.63 13.34
C ASP A 55 -3.73 -4.31 13.62
N PHE A 56 -3.54 -3.47 12.59
CA PHE A 56 -2.93 -2.14 12.70
C PHE A 56 -3.73 -1.05 11.99
N GLN A 57 -3.43 0.24 12.32
CA GLN A 57 -3.87 1.42 11.57
C GLN A 57 -5.39 1.49 11.30
N ASN A 58 -6.18 1.16 12.30
CA ASN A 58 -7.63 1.05 12.16
C ASN A 58 -8.06 0.02 11.10
N GLY A 59 -7.28 -1.05 10.95
CA GLY A 59 -7.66 -2.19 10.14
C GLY A 59 -8.84 -2.95 10.74
N ASP A 60 -9.60 -3.62 9.89
CA ASP A 60 -10.77 -4.40 10.30
C ASP A 60 -10.88 -5.64 9.40
N PRO A 61 -10.92 -6.88 9.97
CA PRO A 61 -10.99 -8.09 9.19
C PRO A 61 -12.33 -8.28 8.46
N ARG A 62 -13.44 -7.71 8.95
CA ARG A 62 -14.74 -7.76 8.27
C ARG A 62 -14.76 -6.84 7.07
N ASP A 63 -14.18 -5.65 7.19
CA ASP A 63 -14.02 -4.73 6.06
C ASP A 63 -13.09 -5.34 5.01
N SER A 64 -12.00 -5.99 5.42
CA SER A 64 -11.11 -6.74 4.54
C SER A 64 -11.86 -7.84 3.78
N TYR A 65 -12.68 -8.65 4.47
CA TYR A 65 -13.53 -9.65 3.84
C TYR A 65 -14.45 -9.01 2.80
N ASN A 66 -15.17 -7.96 3.16
CA ASN A 66 -16.10 -7.27 2.26
C ASN A 66 -15.37 -6.70 1.03
N SER A 67 -14.23 -6.08 1.21
CA SER A 67 -13.40 -5.53 0.14
C SER A 67 -12.95 -6.62 -0.83
N ILE A 68 -12.48 -7.74 -0.33
CA ILE A 68 -11.96 -8.83 -1.16
C ILE A 68 -13.11 -9.60 -1.81
N PHE A 69 -14.05 -10.15 -1.02
CA PHE A 69 -15.06 -11.08 -1.53
C PHE A 69 -16.20 -10.40 -2.29
N ASN A 70 -16.55 -9.17 -1.91
CA ASN A 70 -17.69 -8.47 -2.51
C ASN A 70 -17.29 -7.46 -3.60
N LYS A 71 -16.00 -7.09 -3.69
CA LYS A 71 -15.49 -6.19 -4.73
C LYS A 71 -14.42 -6.87 -5.59
N LEU A 72 -13.24 -7.21 -5.04
CA LEU A 72 -12.11 -7.68 -5.84
C LEU A 72 -12.39 -9.01 -6.53
N LEU A 73 -12.90 -10.02 -5.83
CA LEU A 73 -13.21 -11.34 -6.40
C LEU A 73 -14.45 -11.35 -7.32
N LYS A 74 -15.11 -10.20 -7.53
CA LYS A 74 -16.18 -10.02 -8.53
C LYS A 74 -15.65 -9.55 -9.88
N LEU A 75 -14.40 -9.14 -9.95
CA LEU A 75 -13.74 -8.81 -11.21
C LEU A 75 -13.54 -10.06 -12.08
N PRO A 76 -13.35 -9.90 -13.40
CA PRO A 76 -13.02 -11.01 -14.28
C PRO A 76 -11.82 -11.81 -13.77
N GLU A 77 -11.86 -13.13 -13.92
CA GLU A 77 -10.82 -14.01 -13.36
C GLU A 77 -9.44 -13.83 -14.01
N ASP A 78 -9.39 -13.31 -15.22
CA ASP A 78 -8.17 -12.98 -15.96
C ASP A 78 -7.60 -11.59 -15.62
N THR A 79 -8.28 -10.80 -14.78
CA THR A 79 -7.75 -9.51 -14.31
C THR A 79 -6.43 -9.73 -13.55
N LEU A 80 -5.36 -9.09 -14.02
CA LEU A 80 -4.03 -9.16 -13.39
C LEU A 80 -4.03 -8.43 -12.04
N VAL A 81 -3.42 -9.02 -11.03
CA VAL A 81 -3.31 -8.48 -9.68
C VAL A 81 -1.88 -8.05 -9.41
N TYR A 82 -1.70 -6.76 -9.11
CA TYR A 82 -0.43 -6.16 -8.71
C TYR A 82 -0.53 -5.64 -7.26
N PRO A 83 0.00 -6.37 -6.30
CA PRO A 83 0.04 -5.92 -4.90
C PRO A 83 1.15 -4.89 -4.66
N ALA A 84 1.10 -4.20 -3.51
CA ALA A 84 2.18 -3.30 -3.10
C ALA A 84 3.40 -4.05 -2.55
N HIS A 85 3.19 -5.23 -1.97
CA HIS A 85 4.26 -6.04 -1.38
C HIS A 85 4.18 -7.48 -1.88
N ASP A 86 5.35 -8.07 -2.10
CA ASP A 86 5.53 -9.50 -2.25
C ASP A 86 6.67 -9.99 -1.34
N TYR A 87 6.48 -11.15 -0.75
CA TYR A 87 7.43 -11.76 0.18
C TYR A 87 8.03 -13.07 -0.33
N LYS A 88 7.68 -13.47 -1.57
CA LYS A 88 8.06 -14.77 -2.14
C LYS A 88 8.76 -14.69 -3.49
N GLY A 89 8.94 -13.49 -4.04
CA GLY A 89 9.54 -13.27 -5.36
C GLY A 89 8.55 -13.35 -6.52
N GLU A 90 7.26 -13.23 -6.24
CA GLU A 90 6.19 -13.22 -7.24
C GLU A 90 5.80 -11.76 -7.53
N MET A 91 5.64 -11.42 -8.81
CA MET A 91 5.40 -10.02 -9.22
C MET A 91 3.94 -9.76 -9.58
N VAL A 92 3.22 -10.76 -10.05
CA VAL A 92 1.86 -10.65 -10.57
C VAL A 92 1.10 -11.95 -10.36
N SER A 93 -0.20 -11.84 -10.11
CA SER A 93 -1.15 -12.94 -10.08
C SER A 93 -2.39 -12.57 -10.90
N THR A 94 -3.46 -13.35 -10.79
CA THR A 94 -4.78 -13.03 -11.35
C THR A 94 -5.86 -13.15 -10.27
N ILE A 95 -7.00 -12.52 -10.50
CA ILE A 95 -8.17 -12.67 -9.61
C ILE A 95 -8.56 -14.15 -9.50
N GLY A 96 -8.53 -14.89 -10.61
CA GLY A 96 -8.83 -16.32 -10.62
C GLY A 96 -7.83 -17.12 -9.78
N GLU A 97 -6.53 -16.87 -9.93
CA GLU A 97 -5.51 -17.54 -9.12
C GLU A 97 -5.68 -17.27 -7.63
N GLU A 98 -5.93 -16.02 -7.26
CA GLU A 98 -6.14 -15.69 -5.85
C GLU A 98 -7.43 -16.30 -5.31
N LYS A 99 -8.49 -16.31 -6.10
CA LYS A 99 -9.77 -16.93 -5.74
C LYS A 99 -9.64 -18.43 -5.45
N TYR A 100 -8.84 -19.16 -6.23
CA TYR A 100 -8.73 -20.62 -6.14
C TYR A 100 -7.55 -21.10 -5.28
N PHE A 101 -6.48 -20.33 -5.18
CA PHE A 101 -5.23 -20.81 -4.58
C PHE A 101 -4.72 -19.97 -3.40
N ASN A 102 -5.34 -18.81 -3.10
CA ASN A 102 -4.96 -18.05 -1.93
C ASN A 102 -5.48 -18.73 -0.66
N PRO A 103 -4.60 -19.20 0.25
CA PRO A 103 -5.01 -19.98 1.41
C PRO A 103 -5.89 -19.19 2.38
N ARG A 104 -5.80 -17.86 2.40
CA ARG A 104 -6.65 -17.02 3.26
C ARG A 104 -8.05 -16.82 2.71
N LEU A 105 -8.27 -17.13 1.44
CA LEU A 105 -9.56 -16.97 0.76
C LEU A 105 -10.33 -18.29 0.64
N GLN A 106 -9.75 -19.42 1.08
CA GLN A 106 -10.41 -20.72 1.09
C GLN A 106 -11.31 -20.88 2.32
N VAL A 107 -12.25 -19.96 2.46
CA VAL A 107 -13.18 -19.91 3.61
C VAL A 107 -14.62 -20.02 3.14
N ARG A 108 -15.52 -20.45 4.05
CA ARG A 108 -16.95 -20.66 3.77
C ARG A 108 -17.81 -19.50 4.23
N SER A 109 -17.27 -18.66 5.12
CA SER A 109 -18.01 -17.53 5.68
C SER A 109 -17.07 -16.38 6.05
N ALA A 110 -17.68 -15.20 6.29
CA ALA A 110 -16.96 -14.04 6.80
C ALA A 110 -16.36 -14.31 8.18
N GLU A 111 -17.06 -15.05 9.02
CA GLU A 111 -16.65 -15.39 10.39
C GLU A 111 -15.37 -16.25 10.35
N GLU A 112 -15.29 -17.23 9.45
CA GLU A 112 -14.11 -18.06 9.27
C GLU A 112 -12.91 -17.23 8.81
N TYR A 113 -13.12 -16.29 7.88
CA TYR A 113 -12.07 -15.37 7.45
C TYR A 113 -11.58 -14.48 8.61
N ILE A 114 -12.52 -13.89 9.36
CA ILE A 114 -12.21 -13.04 10.51
C ILE A 114 -11.40 -13.81 11.56
N ASP A 115 -11.77 -15.06 11.82
CA ASP A 115 -11.06 -15.92 12.77
C ASP A 115 -9.61 -16.17 12.30
N ILE A 116 -9.41 -16.48 11.02
CA ILE A 116 -8.08 -16.61 10.43
C ILE A 116 -7.28 -15.32 10.61
N MET A 117 -7.87 -14.17 10.27
CA MET A 117 -7.17 -12.88 10.33
C MET A 117 -6.79 -12.48 11.75
N ASN A 118 -7.64 -12.75 12.74
CA ASN A 118 -7.38 -12.46 14.15
C ASN A 118 -6.31 -13.40 14.76
N ASN A 119 -6.04 -14.54 14.12
CA ASN A 119 -5.09 -15.54 14.61
C ASN A 119 -3.83 -15.66 13.74
N LEU A 120 -3.52 -14.69 12.91
CA LEU A 120 -2.32 -14.71 12.04
C LEU A 120 -1.01 -14.74 12.82
N ASN A 121 -0.98 -14.16 14.03
CA ASN A 121 0.19 -14.10 14.91
C ASN A 121 1.48 -13.68 14.19
N LEU A 122 1.36 -12.69 13.31
CA LEU A 122 2.50 -12.17 12.56
C LEU A 122 3.40 -11.36 13.49
N PRO A 123 4.74 -11.47 13.37
CA PRO A 123 5.64 -10.62 14.12
C PRO A 123 5.40 -9.14 13.76
N ASP A 124 5.63 -8.26 14.73
CA ASP A 124 5.53 -6.84 14.47
C ASP A 124 6.64 -6.39 13.52
N PRO A 125 6.29 -5.60 12.49
CA PRO A 125 7.29 -5.00 11.62
C PRO A 125 8.26 -4.13 12.44
N LYS A 126 9.52 -4.11 12.04
CA LYS A 126 10.51 -3.25 12.67
C LYS A 126 10.07 -1.78 12.56
N MET A 127 10.29 -1.00 13.62
CA MET A 127 10.00 0.45 13.67
C MET A 127 8.49 0.82 13.62
N MET A 128 7.59 -0.09 13.95
CA MET A 128 6.14 0.19 13.99
C MET A 128 5.77 1.29 14.99
N ASP A 129 6.45 1.33 16.12
CA ASP A 129 6.34 2.37 17.15
C ASP A 129 6.65 3.79 16.64
N VAL A 130 7.45 3.90 15.58
CA VAL A 130 7.77 5.15 14.89
C VAL A 130 6.90 5.39 13.66
N ALA A 131 6.70 4.35 12.83
CA ALA A 131 6.01 4.47 11.55
C ALA A 131 4.50 4.75 11.72
N VAL A 132 3.82 4.05 12.63
CA VAL A 132 2.38 4.24 12.84
C VAL A 132 2.02 5.65 13.33
N PRO A 133 2.65 6.20 14.38
CA PRO A 133 2.39 7.58 14.78
C PRO A 133 2.72 8.60 13.69
N SER A 134 3.78 8.37 12.92
CA SER A 134 4.17 9.26 11.80
C SER A 134 3.13 9.26 10.69
N ASN A 135 2.57 8.10 10.35
CA ASN A 135 1.51 7.97 9.34
C ASN A 135 0.19 8.59 9.81
N LEU A 136 -0.19 8.39 11.08
CA LEU A 136 -1.39 9.00 11.67
C LEU A 136 -1.32 10.52 11.68
N ASN A 137 -0.12 11.10 11.80
CA ASN A 137 0.12 12.53 11.74
C ASN A 137 0.37 13.04 10.31
N LEU A 138 -0.04 12.29 9.28
CA LEU A 138 0.13 12.59 7.85
C LEU A 138 1.60 12.68 7.38
N GLY A 139 2.57 12.26 8.20
CA GLY A 139 3.99 12.24 7.85
C GLY A 139 4.62 13.61 7.54
N ILE A 140 3.82 14.68 7.50
CA ILE A 140 4.25 16.04 7.19
C ILE A 140 3.96 16.89 8.42
N ASP A 141 4.96 17.11 9.23
CA ASP A 141 4.94 18.16 10.23
C ASP A 141 5.13 19.50 9.52
N PHE A 142 4.02 20.17 9.19
CA PHE A 142 4.05 21.54 8.64
C PHE A 142 4.66 22.55 9.60
N ASN A 143 4.79 22.21 10.89
CA ASN A 143 5.47 23.02 11.91
C ASN A 143 6.95 22.70 12.04
N ARG A 144 7.47 21.64 11.45
CA ARG A 144 8.90 21.51 11.17
C ARG A 144 9.28 22.50 10.07
N GLN A 145 9.12 23.76 10.42
CA GLN A 145 9.82 24.81 9.71
C GLN A 145 11.31 24.47 9.72
N LYS A 146 11.79 24.11 8.52
CA LYS A 146 13.20 24.16 8.17
C LYS A 146 14.13 23.39 9.12
N VAL A 147 14.08 22.07 9.08
CA VAL A 147 15.37 21.43 8.90
C VAL A 147 15.67 21.61 7.41
N ASN A 148 16.15 22.79 7.06
CA ASN A 148 16.89 23.00 5.84
C ASN A 148 18.16 22.20 6.05
N ASN A 149 18.17 20.92 5.68
CA ASN A 149 19.39 20.15 5.53
C ASN A 149 20.14 20.61 4.27
N GLY A 150 19.77 21.76 3.72
CA GLY A 150 20.55 22.47 2.74
C GLY A 150 21.82 23.01 3.41
N ILE A 151 22.93 22.47 3.07
CA ILE A 151 24.25 22.98 3.41
C ILE A 151 24.42 24.30 2.65
N ASP A 152 24.84 25.36 3.32
CA ASP A 152 25.11 26.62 2.64
C ASP A 152 26.31 26.46 1.67
N PRO A 153 26.43 27.32 0.66
CA PRO A 153 27.50 27.18 -0.36
C PRO A 153 28.92 27.20 0.20
N GLU A 154 29.16 27.90 1.32
CA GLU A 154 30.48 27.96 1.93
C GLU A 154 30.79 26.66 2.67
N GLU A 155 29.82 26.14 3.41
CA GLU A 155 29.93 24.85 4.11
C GLU A 155 30.05 23.70 3.10
N PHE A 156 29.27 23.71 2.02
CA PHE A 156 29.40 22.77 0.92
C PHE A 156 30.79 22.75 0.30
N ASN A 157 31.40 23.93 0.07
CA ASN A 157 32.75 24.03 -0.46
C ASN A 157 33.84 23.54 0.51
N LYS A 158 33.61 23.57 1.81
CA LYS A 158 34.49 22.97 2.82
C LYS A 158 34.41 21.44 2.77
N ILE A 159 33.18 20.91 2.82
CA ILE A 159 32.92 19.47 2.78
C ILE A 159 33.45 18.85 1.47
N LYS A 160 33.23 19.50 0.33
CA LYS A 160 33.70 19.02 -0.97
C LYS A 160 35.24 18.90 -1.04
N LYS A 161 35.99 19.62 -0.25
CA LYS A 161 37.44 19.60 -0.18
C LYS A 161 37.99 18.61 0.84
N ASP A 162 37.13 18.05 1.67
CA ASP A 162 37.51 17.09 2.69
C ASP A 162 37.69 15.70 2.03
N PRO A 163 38.92 15.11 2.13
CA PRO A 163 39.25 13.83 1.50
C PRO A 163 38.44 12.65 2.06
N ASP A 164 37.84 12.78 3.27
CA ASP A 164 37.00 11.77 3.92
C ASP A 164 35.52 11.94 3.59
N SER A 165 35.15 12.95 2.79
CA SER A 165 33.77 13.20 2.36
C SER A 165 33.46 12.61 0.99
N LEU A 166 32.31 11.95 0.87
CA LEU A 166 31.77 11.42 -0.38
C LEU A 166 30.55 12.24 -0.80
N LEU A 167 30.64 12.87 -1.97
CA LEU A 167 29.51 13.55 -2.60
C LEU A 167 28.81 12.59 -3.56
N ILE A 168 27.53 12.32 -3.31
CA ILE A 168 26.68 11.49 -4.17
C ILE A 168 25.60 12.38 -4.77
N ASP A 169 25.55 12.49 -6.08
CA ASP A 169 24.44 13.13 -6.82
C ASP A 169 23.41 12.06 -7.18
N LEU A 170 22.21 12.21 -6.65
CA LEU A 170 21.08 11.28 -6.86
C LEU A 170 20.09 11.81 -7.90
N ARG A 171 20.39 12.91 -8.58
CA ARG A 171 19.54 13.44 -9.66
C ARG A 171 19.77 12.61 -10.91
N GLU A 172 18.68 12.30 -11.59
CA GLU A 172 18.72 11.73 -12.94
C GLU A 172 19.14 12.83 -13.94
N ASP A 173 19.92 12.46 -14.95
CA ASP A 173 20.36 13.33 -16.06
C ASP A 173 19.19 13.65 -17.01
#